data_15dd62160e99e9b2ab63df927db0da4e
#
_entry.id   15dd62160e99e9b2ab63df927db0da4e
#
_cell.length_a   1.000
_cell.length_b   1.000
_cell.length_c   1.000
_cell.angle_alpha   90.00
_cell.angle_beta   90.00
_cell.angle_gamma   90.00
#
_symmetry.space_group_name_H-M   'P 1'
#
loop_
_entity.id
_entity.type
_entity.pdbx_description
1 polymer ?
#
loop_
_entity_poly.entity_id
_entity_poly.type
_entity_poly.pdbx_seq_one_letter_code
_entity_poly.pdbx_strand_id
1 'polypeptide(L)'
;MPTGEERARLVQEMFDRIANRYELLNTLMTAGLHRVWNKKAVEATGLRAGGWALDLACGTGSLTRDLAGRAGPKGYVLGIDFSREMLRAAKKRPVPGIEYQLGDATDLTGVESGSFDAATIAYGARNIPDLDTLFAEMARVVRPGGKVVCLEIAQPEGRLSATFYGLWFDRIVPLLGSKVSGDAWAYSYLPESVKEFVAPDGLADIMRCNGLQDVTWRGFSGGIVTLHVGTKPG
;
A
#
# COMPACT_ATOMS: atom_id res chain seq x y z
N MET A 1 22.50 -3.46 1.92
CA MET A 1 21.49 -2.66 1.18
C MET A 1 21.86 -1.20 1.21
N PRO A 2 21.64 -0.44 0.13
CA PRO A 2 21.72 1.01 0.17
C PRO A 2 20.71 1.55 1.19
N THR A 3 21.01 2.68 1.82
CA THR A 3 20.18 3.30 2.88
C THR A 3 19.77 4.72 2.48
N GLY A 4 18.74 5.23 3.11
CA GLY A 4 18.30 6.62 2.92
C GLY A 4 17.85 6.95 1.49
N GLU A 5 18.25 8.12 1.00
CA GLU A 5 17.86 8.66 -0.32
C GLU A 5 18.28 7.76 -1.50
N GLU A 6 19.44 7.10 -1.40
CA GLU A 6 19.89 6.17 -2.45
C GLU A 6 18.94 4.97 -2.58
N ARG A 7 18.47 4.41 -1.45
CA ARG A 7 17.46 3.33 -1.45
C ARG A 7 16.16 3.82 -2.09
N ALA A 8 15.66 4.99 -1.71
CA ALA A 8 14.42 5.56 -2.25
C ALA A 8 14.51 5.73 -3.77
N ARG A 9 15.64 6.25 -4.28
CA ARG A 9 15.88 6.39 -5.72
C ARG A 9 15.89 5.05 -6.46
N LEU A 10 16.59 4.05 -5.94
CA LEU A 10 16.67 2.72 -6.55
C LEU A 10 15.30 2.02 -6.56
N VAL A 11 14.53 2.17 -5.49
CA VAL A 11 13.16 1.67 -5.41
C VAL A 11 12.25 2.36 -6.43
N GLN A 12 12.37 3.68 -6.59
CA GLN A 12 11.64 4.42 -7.60
C GLN A 12 11.96 3.94 -9.02
N GLU A 13 13.25 3.84 -9.35
CA GLU A 13 13.71 3.35 -10.65
C GLU A 13 13.21 1.91 -10.95
N MET A 14 13.16 1.06 -9.93
CA MET A 14 12.60 -0.27 -10.04
C MET A 14 11.11 -0.23 -10.40
N PHE A 15 10.32 0.53 -9.65
CA PHE A 15 8.89 0.65 -9.91
C PHE A 15 8.60 1.27 -11.28
N ASP A 16 9.40 2.26 -11.70
CA ASP A 16 9.31 2.84 -13.04
C ASP A 16 9.52 1.78 -14.14
N ARG A 17 10.51 0.89 -13.98
CA ARG A 17 10.79 -0.18 -14.95
C ARG A 17 9.67 -1.22 -15.06
N ILE A 18 9.04 -1.59 -13.95
CA ILE A 18 8.03 -2.65 -13.92
C ILE A 18 6.59 -2.13 -14.10
N ALA A 19 6.34 -0.82 -14.12
CA ALA A 19 5.02 -0.20 -14.07
C ALA A 19 4.01 -0.80 -15.06
N ASN A 20 4.41 -1.00 -16.33
CA ASN A 20 3.53 -1.55 -17.37
C ASN A 20 3.13 -3.02 -17.17
N ARG A 21 3.89 -3.78 -16.36
CA ARG A 21 3.66 -5.20 -16.09
C ARG A 21 3.24 -5.46 -14.63
N TYR A 22 3.19 -4.42 -13.82
CA TYR A 22 2.99 -4.52 -12.37
C TYR A 22 1.70 -5.26 -11.99
N GLU A 23 0.57 -4.93 -12.61
CA GLU A 23 -0.70 -5.63 -12.32
C GLU A 23 -0.67 -7.12 -12.74
N LEU A 24 -0.02 -7.44 -13.87
CA LEU A 24 0.17 -8.83 -14.30
C LEU A 24 1.02 -9.60 -13.29
N LEU A 25 2.13 -8.99 -12.85
CA LEU A 25 3.04 -9.57 -11.87
C LEU A 25 2.34 -9.82 -10.53
N ASN A 26 1.60 -8.84 -10.01
CA ASN A 26 0.81 -9.01 -8.80
C ASN A 26 -0.23 -10.13 -8.94
N THR A 27 -0.89 -10.22 -10.09
CA THR A 27 -1.87 -11.27 -10.35
C THR A 27 -1.22 -12.65 -10.35
N LEU A 28 -0.06 -12.80 -10.99
CA LEU A 28 0.68 -14.06 -11.03
C LEU A 28 1.24 -14.45 -9.67
N MET A 29 1.87 -13.49 -8.96
CA MET A 29 2.48 -13.73 -7.65
C MET A 29 1.46 -14.04 -6.55
N THR A 30 0.24 -13.51 -6.65
CA THR A 30 -0.79 -13.71 -5.63
C THR A 30 -1.91 -14.64 -6.07
N ALA A 31 -1.81 -15.23 -7.28
CA ALA A 31 -2.92 -15.98 -7.93
C ALA A 31 -4.24 -15.17 -7.92
N GLY A 32 -4.15 -13.83 -8.04
CA GLY A 32 -5.29 -12.91 -8.03
C GLY A 32 -5.86 -12.59 -6.64
N LEU A 33 -5.33 -13.16 -5.56
CA LEU A 33 -5.81 -12.92 -4.18
C LEU A 33 -5.66 -11.46 -3.75
N HIS A 34 -4.70 -10.70 -4.31
CA HIS A 34 -4.56 -9.27 -4.03
C HIS A 34 -5.87 -8.49 -4.24
N ARG A 35 -6.71 -8.89 -5.19
CA ARG A 35 -8.03 -8.25 -5.42
C ARG A 35 -9.00 -8.48 -4.26
N VAL A 36 -8.92 -9.65 -3.63
CA VAL A 36 -9.74 -9.96 -2.44
C VAL A 36 -9.25 -9.13 -1.26
N TRP A 37 -7.93 -9.04 -1.07
CA TRP A 37 -7.34 -8.24 0.01
C TRP A 37 -7.61 -6.75 -0.17
N ASN A 38 -7.52 -6.21 -1.39
CA ASN A 38 -7.89 -4.83 -1.70
C ASN A 38 -9.35 -4.55 -1.32
N LYS A 39 -10.29 -5.44 -1.68
CA LYS A 39 -11.70 -5.29 -1.27
C LYS A 39 -11.86 -5.24 0.25
N LYS A 40 -11.08 -6.07 0.99
CA LYS A 40 -11.08 -6.04 2.46
C LYS A 40 -10.51 -4.74 3.01
N ALA A 41 -9.48 -4.17 2.38
CA ALA A 41 -8.96 -2.85 2.74
C ALA A 41 -10.02 -1.75 2.50
N VAL A 42 -10.69 -1.76 1.35
CA VAL A 42 -11.78 -0.82 1.06
C VAL A 42 -12.95 -0.96 2.05
N GLU A 43 -13.38 -2.18 2.39
CA GLU A 43 -14.42 -2.41 3.40
C GLU A 43 -14.00 -1.83 4.77
N ALA A 44 -12.73 -1.99 5.14
CA ALA A 44 -12.17 -1.53 6.41
C ALA A 44 -12.10 0.00 6.54
N THR A 45 -12.05 0.74 5.43
CA THR A 45 -12.13 2.21 5.45
C THR A 45 -13.44 2.74 6.00
N GLY A 46 -14.52 1.97 5.95
CA GLY A 46 -15.86 2.46 6.26
C GLY A 46 -16.38 3.52 5.29
N LEU A 47 -15.69 3.73 4.15
CA LEU A 47 -16.04 4.76 3.16
C LEU A 47 -17.48 4.60 2.68
N ARG A 48 -18.24 5.69 2.66
CA ARG A 48 -19.63 5.75 2.23
C ARG A 48 -19.75 6.39 0.86
N ALA A 49 -20.90 6.23 0.23
CA ALA A 49 -21.22 6.93 -1.01
C ALA A 49 -21.11 8.45 -0.83
N GLY A 50 -20.42 9.13 -1.74
CA GLY A 50 -20.08 10.55 -1.68
C GLY A 50 -18.84 10.87 -0.82
N GLY A 51 -18.24 9.87 -0.18
CA GLY A 51 -17.07 10.08 0.67
C GLY A 51 -15.77 10.34 -0.11
N TRP A 52 -14.78 10.89 0.58
CA TRP A 52 -13.47 11.24 0.06
C TRP A 52 -12.40 10.33 0.65
N ALA A 53 -11.52 9.81 -0.19
CA ALA A 53 -10.42 8.94 0.25
C ALA A 53 -9.09 9.38 -0.36
N LEU A 54 -8.01 9.19 0.41
CA LEU A 54 -6.63 9.33 -0.03
C LEU A 54 -6.01 7.92 -0.15
N ASP A 55 -5.31 7.67 -1.25
CA ASP A 55 -4.57 6.41 -1.48
C ASP A 55 -3.10 6.72 -1.72
N LEU A 56 -2.24 6.42 -0.74
CA LEU A 56 -0.81 6.67 -0.77
C LEU A 56 -0.05 5.47 -1.37
N ALA A 57 1.05 5.77 -2.07
CA ALA A 57 1.75 4.78 -2.88
C ALA A 57 0.78 4.01 -3.78
N CYS A 58 -0.11 4.76 -4.46
CA CYS A 58 -1.25 4.20 -5.20
C CYS A 58 -0.86 3.34 -6.41
N GLY A 59 0.39 3.42 -6.85
CA GLY A 59 0.93 2.65 -7.96
C GLY A 59 0.12 2.83 -9.25
N THR A 60 -0.29 1.72 -9.83
CA THR A 60 -1.13 1.69 -11.05
C THR A 60 -2.61 1.98 -10.76
N GLY A 61 -2.96 2.39 -9.54
CA GLY A 61 -4.30 2.80 -9.14
C GLY A 61 -5.30 1.66 -8.92
N SER A 62 -4.84 0.45 -8.60
CA SER A 62 -5.74 -0.69 -8.38
C SER A 62 -6.67 -0.46 -7.18
N LEU A 63 -6.11 -0.16 -6.00
CA LEU A 63 -6.89 0.15 -4.80
C LEU A 63 -7.66 1.46 -4.95
N THR A 64 -7.04 2.48 -5.57
CA THR A 64 -7.67 3.78 -5.85
C THR A 64 -9.00 3.62 -6.62
N ARG A 65 -9.03 2.74 -7.64
CA ARG A 65 -10.26 2.45 -8.40
C ARG A 65 -11.31 1.71 -7.56
N ASP A 66 -10.89 0.78 -6.70
CA ASP A 66 -11.80 0.09 -5.79
C ASP A 66 -12.42 1.07 -4.77
N LEU A 67 -11.63 2.03 -4.25
CA LEU A 67 -12.10 3.12 -3.40
C LEU A 67 -13.11 4.01 -4.12
N ALA A 68 -12.81 4.41 -5.37
CA ALA A 68 -13.73 5.22 -6.18
C ALA A 68 -15.04 4.48 -6.46
N GLY A 69 -14.99 3.18 -6.73
CA GLY A 69 -16.17 2.34 -6.85
C GLY A 69 -17.03 2.35 -5.59
N ARG A 70 -16.40 2.38 -4.41
CA ARG A 70 -17.07 2.45 -3.11
C ARG A 70 -17.65 3.85 -2.84
N ALA A 71 -16.90 4.90 -3.15
CA ALA A 71 -17.31 6.30 -3.00
C ALA A 71 -18.45 6.68 -3.95
N GLY A 72 -18.53 6.01 -5.11
CA GLY A 72 -19.55 6.27 -6.12
C GLY A 72 -19.39 7.63 -6.83
N PRO A 73 -20.35 8.02 -7.68
CA PRO A 73 -20.20 9.13 -8.62
C PRO A 73 -20.11 10.53 -7.98
N LYS A 74 -20.44 10.67 -6.70
CA LYS A 74 -20.31 11.92 -5.93
C LYS A 74 -19.07 11.91 -5.02
N GLY A 75 -18.32 10.82 -4.99
CA GLY A 75 -17.13 10.67 -4.20
C GLY A 75 -15.89 11.21 -4.90
N TYR A 76 -14.82 11.34 -4.13
CA TYR A 76 -13.52 11.77 -4.63
C TYR A 76 -12.41 10.90 -4.06
N VAL A 77 -11.45 10.51 -4.88
CA VAL A 77 -10.27 9.76 -4.46
C VAL A 77 -9.03 10.41 -5.02
N LEU A 78 -8.11 10.82 -4.14
CA LEU A 78 -6.78 11.28 -4.51
C LEU A 78 -5.80 10.11 -4.38
N GLY A 79 -5.16 9.72 -5.47
CA GLY A 79 -4.05 8.77 -5.48
C GLY A 79 -2.72 9.50 -5.57
N ILE A 80 -1.84 9.30 -4.61
CA ILE A 80 -0.49 9.87 -4.61
C ILE A 80 0.54 8.76 -4.76
N ASP A 81 1.49 8.96 -5.67
CA ASP A 81 2.63 8.05 -5.85
C ASP A 81 3.88 8.84 -6.25
N PHE A 82 5.06 8.35 -5.86
CA PHE A 82 6.34 8.97 -6.17
C PHE A 82 6.86 8.59 -7.56
N SER A 83 6.32 7.53 -8.19
CA SER A 83 6.68 7.05 -9.51
C SER A 83 5.80 7.66 -10.61
N ARG A 84 6.44 8.40 -11.53
CA ARG A 84 5.75 8.97 -12.70
C ARG A 84 5.19 7.89 -13.62
N GLU A 85 5.91 6.79 -13.78
CA GLU A 85 5.50 5.70 -14.68
C GLU A 85 4.32 4.92 -14.11
N MET A 86 4.27 4.71 -12.78
CA MET A 86 3.09 4.15 -12.12
C MET A 86 1.86 5.02 -12.35
N LEU A 87 1.97 6.32 -12.15
CA LEU A 87 0.86 7.25 -12.39
C LEU A 87 0.47 7.32 -13.87
N ARG A 88 1.42 7.22 -14.80
CA ARG A 88 1.09 7.11 -16.23
C ARG A 88 0.30 5.84 -16.53
N ALA A 89 0.66 4.72 -15.90
CA ALA A 89 -0.09 3.48 -16.03
C ALA A 89 -1.49 3.57 -15.41
N ALA A 90 -1.62 4.21 -14.24
CA ALA A 90 -2.90 4.46 -13.58
C ALA A 90 -3.85 5.30 -14.47
N LYS A 91 -3.35 6.39 -15.05
CA LYS A 91 -4.10 7.31 -15.93
C LYS A 91 -4.57 6.69 -17.25
N LYS A 92 -4.01 5.53 -17.66
CA LYS A 92 -4.51 4.78 -18.84
C LYS A 92 -5.92 4.20 -18.65
N ARG A 93 -6.40 4.12 -17.41
CA ARG A 93 -7.73 3.61 -17.04
C ARG A 93 -8.48 4.68 -16.23
N PRO A 94 -8.93 5.75 -16.88
CA PRO A 94 -9.58 6.86 -16.19
C PRO A 94 -10.90 6.39 -15.57
N VAL A 95 -11.15 6.84 -14.35
CA VAL A 95 -12.41 6.64 -13.63
C VAL A 95 -12.84 8.01 -13.10
N PRO A 96 -14.10 8.44 -13.31
CA PRO A 96 -14.61 9.68 -12.74
C PRO A 96 -14.43 9.73 -11.21
N GLY A 97 -14.09 10.90 -10.69
CA GLY A 97 -13.87 11.09 -9.24
C GLY A 97 -12.50 10.66 -8.74
N ILE A 98 -11.59 10.25 -9.64
CA ILE A 98 -10.19 9.98 -9.27
C ILE A 98 -9.28 11.08 -9.81
N GLU A 99 -8.41 11.56 -8.94
CA GLU A 99 -7.25 12.37 -9.28
C GLU A 99 -5.97 11.64 -8.93
N TYR A 100 -4.93 11.76 -9.79
CA TYR A 100 -3.61 11.18 -9.55
C TYR A 100 -2.55 12.27 -9.51
N GLN A 101 -1.82 12.33 -8.40
CA GLN A 101 -0.79 13.33 -8.13
C GLN A 101 0.57 12.68 -7.86
N LEU A 102 1.63 13.28 -8.42
CA LEU A 102 3.01 12.92 -8.06
C LEU A 102 3.33 13.54 -6.70
N GLY A 103 3.82 12.74 -5.77
CA GLY A 103 4.17 13.22 -4.43
C GLY A 103 4.82 12.16 -3.57
N ASP A 104 5.31 12.60 -2.42
CA ASP A 104 5.87 11.78 -1.36
C ASP A 104 4.79 11.52 -0.31
N ALA A 105 4.63 10.26 0.12
CA ALA A 105 3.67 9.88 1.14
C ALA A 105 4.01 10.44 2.54
N THR A 106 5.26 10.87 2.74
CA THR A 106 5.74 11.51 3.97
C THR A 106 5.66 13.04 3.95
N ASP A 107 5.31 13.63 2.80
CA ASP A 107 5.13 15.08 2.65
C ASP A 107 3.80 15.38 1.92
N LEU A 108 2.75 15.53 2.70
CA LEU A 108 1.41 15.90 2.22
C LEU A 108 1.09 17.38 2.46
N THR A 109 2.10 18.26 2.38
CA THR A 109 1.95 19.71 2.69
C THR A 109 0.85 20.38 1.85
N GLY A 110 0.63 19.91 0.60
CA GLY A 110 -0.45 20.41 -0.26
C GLY A 110 -1.85 19.83 0.03
N VAL A 111 -1.97 18.92 1.01
CA VAL A 111 -3.22 18.26 1.36
C VAL A 111 -3.75 18.83 2.68
N GLU A 112 -4.98 19.35 2.65
CA GLU A 112 -5.62 19.97 3.82
C GLU A 112 -5.88 18.95 4.94
N SER A 113 -5.64 19.34 6.19
CA SER A 113 -5.89 18.51 7.37
C SER A 113 -7.39 18.23 7.51
N GLY A 114 -7.74 16.98 7.84
CA GLY A 114 -9.12 16.60 8.08
C GLY A 114 -10.03 16.62 6.85
N SER A 115 -9.47 16.55 5.64
CA SER A 115 -10.22 16.63 4.38
C SER A 115 -10.77 15.29 3.89
N PHE A 116 -10.20 14.15 4.34
CA PHE A 116 -10.59 12.83 3.87
C PHE A 116 -11.34 12.03 4.93
N ASP A 117 -12.28 11.18 4.47
CA ASP A 117 -12.97 10.17 5.30
C ASP A 117 -12.06 9.01 5.67
N ALA A 118 -11.13 8.67 4.77
CA ALA A 118 -10.16 7.62 4.97
C ALA A 118 -8.87 7.89 4.20
N ALA A 119 -7.76 7.38 4.75
CA ALA A 119 -6.48 7.28 4.05
C ALA A 119 -6.03 5.82 4.00
N THR A 120 -5.52 5.40 2.85
CA THR A 120 -5.05 4.03 2.60
C THR A 120 -3.63 4.01 2.12
N ILE A 121 -2.90 2.94 2.45
CA ILE A 121 -1.65 2.56 1.81
C ILE A 121 -1.65 1.04 1.64
N ALA A 122 -1.39 0.54 0.43
CA ALA A 122 -1.36 -0.88 0.16
C ALA A 122 -0.05 -1.30 -0.53
N TYR A 123 0.67 -2.24 0.10
CA TYR A 123 1.95 -2.81 -0.39
C TYR A 123 3.06 -1.78 -0.61
N GLY A 124 2.91 -0.59 -0.01
CA GLY A 124 3.82 0.54 -0.14
C GLY A 124 4.57 0.89 1.14
N ALA A 125 4.00 0.63 2.32
CA ALA A 125 4.54 1.07 3.61
C ALA A 125 5.97 0.55 3.87
N ARG A 126 6.29 -0.69 3.49
CA ARG A 126 7.63 -1.27 3.65
C ARG A 126 8.73 -0.55 2.84
N ASN A 127 8.33 0.27 1.88
CA ASN A 127 9.26 1.06 1.05
C ASN A 127 9.46 2.48 1.60
N ILE A 128 8.71 2.88 2.62
CA ILE A 128 8.79 4.18 3.27
C ILE A 128 9.78 4.09 4.43
N PRO A 129 10.88 4.87 4.42
CA PRO A 129 11.89 4.80 5.49
C PRO A 129 11.39 5.32 6.83
N ASP A 130 10.53 6.34 6.81
CA ASP A 130 9.97 7.01 7.99
C ASP A 130 8.47 6.71 8.12
N LEU A 131 8.17 5.62 8.84
CA LEU A 131 6.78 5.20 9.11
C LEU A 131 6.07 6.14 10.09
N ASP A 132 6.80 6.77 11.00
CA ASP A 132 6.22 7.73 11.94
C ASP A 132 5.67 8.93 11.19
N THR A 133 6.47 9.55 10.32
CA THR A 133 6.02 10.65 9.47
C THR A 133 4.89 10.22 8.54
N LEU A 134 4.95 9.04 7.92
CA LEU A 134 3.88 8.49 7.09
C LEU A 134 2.54 8.45 7.85
N PHE A 135 2.51 7.80 9.02
CA PHE A 135 1.26 7.64 9.76
C PHE A 135 0.79 8.93 10.44
N ALA A 136 1.71 9.83 10.81
CA ALA A 136 1.36 11.18 11.27
C ALA A 136 0.63 11.98 10.17
N GLU A 137 1.14 11.97 8.93
CA GLU A 137 0.51 12.62 7.79
C GLU A 137 -0.83 11.98 7.42
N MET A 138 -0.91 10.63 7.40
CA MET A 138 -2.18 9.94 7.18
C MET A 138 -3.22 10.30 8.25
N ALA A 139 -2.83 10.36 9.52
CA ALA A 139 -3.71 10.77 10.61
C ALA A 139 -4.09 12.26 10.50
N ARG A 140 -3.18 13.14 10.06
CA ARG A 140 -3.43 14.57 9.89
C ARG A 140 -4.53 14.84 8.86
N VAL A 141 -4.42 14.21 7.68
CA VAL A 141 -5.31 14.47 6.54
C VAL A 141 -6.69 13.83 6.68
N VAL A 142 -6.82 12.82 7.53
CA VAL A 142 -8.11 12.18 7.81
C VAL A 142 -8.88 13.01 8.84
N ARG A 143 -10.18 13.16 8.65
CA ARG A 143 -11.09 13.85 9.57
C ARG A 143 -11.30 13.06 10.88
N PRO A 144 -11.71 13.71 11.97
CA PRO A 144 -12.12 13.01 13.18
C PRO A 144 -13.15 11.91 12.90
N GLY A 145 -12.95 10.73 13.48
CA GLY A 145 -13.75 9.52 13.24
C GLY A 145 -13.44 8.78 11.93
N GLY A 146 -12.61 9.33 11.06
CA GLY A 146 -12.17 8.67 9.83
C GLY A 146 -11.14 7.57 10.08
N LYS A 147 -10.85 6.78 9.05
CA LYS A 147 -10.01 5.58 9.16
C LYS A 147 -8.69 5.72 8.41
N VAL A 148 -7.63 5.23 9.02
CA VAL A 148 -6.34 4.96 8.36
C VAL A 148 -6.17 3.46 8.20
N VAL A 149 -5.92 3.02 6.97
CA VAL A 149 -5.85 1.59 6.61
C VAL A 149 -4.53 1.28 5.93
N CYS A 150 -3.77 0.33 6.47
CA CYS A 150 -2.54 -0.17 5.88
C CYS A 150 -2.69 -1.67 5.56
N LEU A 151 -2.54 -2.02 4.29
CA LEU A 151 -2.50 -3.39 3.79
C LEU A 151 -1.08 -3.71 3.35
N GLU A 152 -0.39 -4.66 4.01
CA GLU A 152 1.01 -4.91 3.70
C GLU A 152 1.37 -6.40 3.79
N ILE A 153 2.43 -6.77 3.06
CA ILE A 153 3.01 -8.11 3.14
C ILE A 153 3.80 -8.20 4.44
N ALA A 154 3.57 -9.27 5.18
CA ALA A 154 4.24 -9.52 6.45
C ALA A 154 4.89 -10.91 6.45
N GLN A 155 5.81 -11.14 7.37
CA GLN A 155 6.34 -12.47 7.61
C GLN A 155 5.32 -13.29 8.43
N PRO A 156 4.91 -14.46 7.93
CA PRO A 156 3.98 -15.30 8.68
C PRO A 156 4.66 -15.92 9.91
N GLU A 157 4.01 -15.90 11.05
CA GLU A 157 4.53 -16.44 12.31
C GLU A 157 4.39 -17.97 12.42
N GLY A 158 3.49 -18.59 11.67
CA GLY A 158 3.23 -20.02 11.70
C GLY A 158 4.26 -20.86 10.94
N ARG A 159 4.77 -21.96 11.52
CA ARG A 159 5.81 -22.83 10.87
C ARG A 159 5.41 -23.31 9.46
N LEU A 160 4.16 -23.72 9.25
CA LEU A 160 3.68 -24.19 7.92
C LEU A 160 3.56 -23.05 6.94
N SER A 161 3.01 -21.90 7.34
CA SER A 161 2.91 -20.71 6.50
C SER A 161 4.27 -20.11 6.20
N ALA A 162 5.21 -20.11 7.15
CA ALA A 162 6.58 -19.67 6.94
C ALA A 162 7.34 -20.57 5.94
N THR A 163 7.12 -21.90 5.99
CA THR A 163 7.74 -22.82 5.00
C THR A 163 7.18 -22.58 3.59
N PHE A 164 5.85 -22.42 3.46
CA PHE A 164 5.22 -22.10 2.19
C PHE A 164 5.67 -20.73 1.66
N TYR A 165 5.74 -19.73 2.55
CA TYR A 165 6.22 -18.39 2.25
C TYR A 165 7.67 -18.44 1.71
N GLY A 166 8.58 -19.13 2.42
CA GLY A 166 9.97 -19.28 2.00
C GLY A 166 10.08 -19.92 0.61
N LEU A 167 9.38 -21.05 0.39
CA LEU A 167 9.39 -21.71 -0.92
C LEU A 167 8.85 -20.80 -2.04
N TRP A 168 7.77 -20.07 -1.76
CA TRP A 168 7.13 -19.17 -2.73
C TRP A 168 8.02 -17.97 -3.03
N PHE A 169 8.45 -17.24 -2.01
CA PHE A 169 9.21 -15.99 -2.17
C PHE A 169 10.68 -16.23 -2.55
N ASP A 170 11.32 -17.30 -2.06
CA ASP A 170 12.73 -17.55 -2.34
C ASP A 170 12.95 -18.29 -3.67
N ARG A 171 11.95 -19.00 -4.20
CA ARG A 171 12.11 -19.78 -5.43
C ARG A 171 11.15 -19.40 -6.56
N ILE A 172 9.85 -19.24 -6.27
CA ILE A 172 8.84 -19.03 -7.32
C ILE A 172 8.81 -17.58 -7.78
N VAL A 173 8.83 -16.62 -6.87
CA VAL A 173 8.81 -15.20 -7.20
C VAL A 173 10.01 -14.77 -8.05
N PRO A 174 11.27 -15.14 -7.74
CA PRO A 174 12.43 -14.83 -8.60
C PRO A 174 12.33 -15.47 -9.99
N LEU A 175 11.81 -16.72 -10.06
CA LEU A 175 11.68 -17.44 -11.33
C LEU A 175 10.62 -16.81 -12.26
N LEU A 176 9.48 -16.38 -11.70
CA LEU A 176 8.45 -15.65 -12.44
C LEU A 176 8.97 -14.26 -12.86
N GLY A 177 9.68 -13.62 -11.98
CA GLY A 177 10.22 -12.30 -12.22
C GLY A 177 11.23 -12.24 -13.34
N SER A 178 12.19 -13.13 -13.35
CA SER A 178 13.23 -13.18 -14.39
C SER A 178 12.63 -13.41 -15.79
N LYS A 179 11.55 -14.20 -15.89
CA LYS A 179 10.90 -14.49 -17.16
C LYS A 179 9.94 -13.41 -17.66
N VAL A 180 9.32 -12.66 -16.75
CA VAL A 180 8.24 -11.71 -17.11
C VAL A 180 8.74 -10.26 -17.14
N SER A 181 9.58 -9.82 -16.22
CA SER A 181 10.01 -8.42 -16.15
C SER A 181 11.39 -8.15 -16.73
N GLY A 182 12.29 -9.14 -16.72
CA GLY A 182 13.70 -8.95 -17.05
C GLY A 182 14.51 -8.20 -15.97
N ASP A 183 13.93 -7.90 -14.82
CA ASP A 183 14.56 -7.15 -13.72
C ASP A 183 14.78 -8.06 -12.51
N ALA A 184 15.94 -8.72 -12.47
CA ALA A 184 16.32 -9.62 -11.37
C ALA A 184 16.38 -8.91 -10.00
N TRP A 185 16.71 -7.61 -9.98
CA TRP A 185 16.83 -6.84 -8.75
C TRP A 185 15.48 -6.64 -8.06
N ALA A 186 14.41 -6.35 -8.82
CA ALA A 186 13.06 -6.17 -8.26
C ALA A 186 12.59 -7.40 -7.47
N TYR A 187 13.01 -8.58 -7.86
CA TYR A 187 12.59 -9.86 -7.25
C TYR A 187 13.48 -10.32 -6.10
N SER A 188 14.72 -9.86 -6.01
CA SER A 188 15.54 -10.01 -4.81
C SER A 188 15.13 -8.98 -3.73
N TYR A 189 14.73 -7.77 -4.16
CA TYR A 189 14.31 -6.71 -3.26
C TYR A 189 13.03 -7.05 -2.48
N LEU A 190 12.03 -7.67 -3.12
CA LEU A 190 10.76 -7.96 -2.47
C LEU A 190 10.90 -8.84 -1.22
N PRO A 191 11.56 -10.02 -1.25
CA PRO A 191 11.77 -10.82 -0.04
C PRO A 191 12.57 -10.09 1.05
N GLU A 192 13.57 -9.31 0.65
CA GLU A 192 14.43 -8.56 1.60
C GLU A 192 13.64 -7.44 2.28
N SER A 193 12.90 -6.63 1.52
CA SER A 193 12.08 -5.56 2.08
C SER A 193 11.02 -6.07 3.06
N VAL A 194 10.48 -7.27 2.84
CA VAL A 194 9.54 -7.89 3.79
C VAL A 194 10.26 -8.39 5.04
N LYS A 195 11.48 -8.93 4.91
CA LYS A 195 12.28 -9.38 6.07
C LYS A 195 12.71 -8.23 6.98
N GLU A 196 12.96 -7.05 6.40
CA GLU A 196 13.37 -5.86 7.14
C GLU A 196 12.17 -5.08 7.70
N PHE A 197 10.96 -5.35 7.23
CA PHE A 197 9.77 -4.61 7.64
C PHE A 197 9.35 -4.97 9.07
N VAL A 198 8.80 -3.98 9.77
CA VAL A 198 8.33 -4.13 11.15
C VAL A 198 7.26 -5.22 11.27
N ALA A 199 7.28 -5.95 12.38
CA ALA A 199 6.26 -6.94 12.68
C ALA A 199 4.86 -6.30 12.84
N PRO A 200 3.76 -7.05 12.63
CA PRO A 200 2.42 -6.50 12.66
C PRO A 200 2.07 -5.73 13.94
N ASP A 201 2.43 -6.25 15.10
CA ASP A 201 2.20 -5.53 16.37
C ASP A 201 2.99 -4.24 16.47
N GLY A 202 4.25 -4.23 16.01
CA GLY A 202 5.07 -3.03 15.96
C GLY A 202 4.51 -1.97 15.02
N LEU A 203 3.93 -2.37 13.87
CA LEU A 203 3.25 -1.45 12.98
C LEU A 203 1.99 -0.85 13.63
N ALA A 204 1.23 -1.67 14.36
CA ALA A 204 0.08 -1.19 15.13
C ALA A 204 0.50 -0.19 16.21
N ASP A 205 1.65 -0.40 16.87
CA ASP A 205 2.18 0.53 17.87
C ASP A 205 2.62 1.85 17.23
N ILE A 206 3.30 1.82 16.08
CA ILE A 206 3.62 3.04 15.32
C ILE A 206 2.35 3.82 14.99
N MET A 207 1.29 3.15 14.50
CA MET A 207 0.01 3.81 14.21
C MET A 207 -0.60 4.46 15.47
N ARG A 208 -0.52 3.80 16.64
CA ARG A 208 -1.00 4.36 17.93
C ARG A 208 -0.18 5.57 18.36
N CYS A 209 1.15 5.48 18.27
CA CYS A 209 2.06 6.58 18.62
C CYS A 209 1.82 7.84 17.76
N ASN A 210 1.31 7.65 16.54
CA ASN A 210 0.99 8.74 15.62
C ASN A 210 -0.49 9.16 15.66
N GLY A 211 -1.14 8.99 16.84
CA GLY A 211 -2.43 9.60 17.16
C GLY A 211 -3.65 8.83 16.68
N LEU A 212 -3.50 7.56 16.25
CA LEU A 212 -4.62 6.71 15.90
C LEU A 212 -5.09 5.89 17.10
N GLN A 213 -6.40 5.76 17.27
CA GLN A 213 -7.06 4.96 18.30
C GLN A 213 -7.72 3.71 17.71
N ASP A 214 -8.11 2.78 18.56
CA ASP A 214 -8.76 1.51 18.18
C ASP A 214 -7.97 0.75 17.10
N VAL A 215 -6.64 0.84 17.16
CA VAL A 215 -5.78 0.19 16.18
C VAL A 215 -5.86 -1.31 16.35
N THR A 216 -6.33 -1.97 15.30
CA THR A 216 -6.42 -3.43 15.19
C THR A 216 -5.76 -3.90 13.91
N TRP A 217 -5.33 -5.16 13.90
CA TRP A 217 -4.87 -5.80 12.67
C TRP A 217 -5.34 -7.25 12.56
N ARG A 218 -5.35 -7.75 11.35
CA ARG A 218 -5.64 -9.17 11.05
C ARG A 218 -4.81 -9.67 9.87
N GLY A 219 -4.41 -10.94 9.96
CA GLY A 219 -3.71 -11.64 8.89
C GLY A 219 -4.63 -12.31 7.89
N PHE A 220 -4.18 -12.37 6.64
CA PHE A 220 -4.78 -13.16 5.55
C PHE A 220 -3.77 -14.17 5.03
N SER A 221 -4.27 -15.23 4.41
CA SER A 221 -3.44 -16.28 3.78
C SER A 221 -2.34 -16.80 4.70
N GLY A 222 -2.71 -17.14 5.95
CA GLY A 222 -1.76 -17.64 6.94
C GLY A 222 -0.80 -16.58 7.50
N GLY A 223 -1.15 -15.31 7.45
CA GLY A 223 -0.34 -14.20 7.96
C GLY A 223 0.62 -13.58 6.93
N ILE A 224 0.57 -14.01 5.66
CA ILE A 224 1.42 -13.45 4.59
C ILE A 224 1.06 -12.00 4.26
N VAL A 225 -0.19 -11.62 4.46
CA VAL A 225 -0.67 -10.24 4.30
C VAL A 225 -1.40 -9.83 5.56
N THR A 226 -1.14 -8.61 6.03
CA THR A 226 -1.80 -8.03 7.19
C THR A 226 -2.55 -6.77 6.82
N LEU A 227 -3.70 -6.59 7.42
CA LEU A 227 -4.54 -5.40 7.29
C LEU A 227 -4.64 -4.72 8.65
N HIS A 228 -4.05 -3.54 8.76
CA HIS A 228 -4.13 -2.67 9.93
C HIS A 228 -5.18 -1.59 9.71
N VAL A 229 -5.92 -1.28 10.76
CA VAL A 229 -6.94 -0.23 10.76
C VAL A 229 -6.83 0.56 12.05
N GLY A 230 -6.74 1.88 11.93
CA GLY A 230 -6.81 2.80 13.06
C GLY A 230 -7.87 3.86 12.81
N THR A 231 -8.38 4.48 13.87
CA THR A 231 -9.38 5.55 13.82
C THR A 231 -8.74 6.85 14.29
N LYS A 232 -8.95 7.95 13.57
CA LYS A 232 -8.60 9.27 14.11
C LYS A 232 -9.57 9.63 15.23
N PRO A 233 -9.08 10.01 16.41
CA PRO A 233 -9.93 10.48 17.51
C PRO A 233 -10.76 11.70 17.11
N GLY A 234 -11.91 11.87 17.81
CA GLY A 234 -12.82 13.01 17.63
C GLY A 234 -12.30 14.30 18.27
#